data_3f93817bd056757a14f6563182e3cfe3
#
_entry.id   3f93817bd056757a14f6563182e3cfe3
#
_cell.length_a   1.000
_cell.length_b   1.000
_cell.length_c   1.000
_cell.angle_alpha   90.00
_cell.angle_beta   90.00
_cell.angle_gamma   90.00
#
_symmetry.space_group_name_H-M   'P 1'
#
loop_
_entity.id
_entity.type
_entity.pdbx_description
1 polymer ?
#
loop_
_entity_poly.entity_id
_entity_poly.type
_entity_poly.pdbx_seq_one_letter_code
_entity_poly.pdbx_strand_id
1 'polypeptide(L)'
;MDRFSKVTHYSTFVSMVACLIVALSGFLVFGDRTKGNVLNNFPAQGHLIVQIARLCFGLNMLTTLPLECFVCREVMNNYYFPDEPYQPNRHLIFSTSLVVSAMTISLTTCDLGAVFELIGATSACVLAYILPPLCYIKLSTRNWKTIPAVMCIVFGVGVLVISLFLTTAKLINGGGEPHQC
;
A
#
# COMPACT_ATOMS: atom_id res chain seq x y z
N MET A 1 -6.60 27.62 7.82
CA MET A 1 -6.82 26.46 6.93
C MET A 1 -6.10 26.59 5.59
N ASP A 2 -6.01 27.76 4.99
CA ASP A 2 -5.40 27.96 3.67
C ASP A 2 -3.92 27.57 3.55
N ARG A 3 -3.14 27.74 4.62
CA ARG A 3 -1.71 27.32 4.62
C ARG A 3 -1.55 25.80 4.56
N PHE A 4 -2.39 25.07 5.29
CA PHE A 4 -2.38 23.60 5.28
C PHE A 4 -2.74 23.04 3.90
N SER A 5 -3.79 23.59 3.27
CA SER A 5 -4.19 23.21 1.92
C SER A 5 -3.07 23.43 0.90
N LYS A 6 -2.39 24.58 0.96
CA LYS A 6 -1.24 24.86 0.06
C LYS A 6 -0.09 23.89 0.26
N VAL A 7 0.29 23.59 1.52
CA VAL A 7 1.36 22.63 1.82
C VAL A 7 0.99 21.24 1.30
N THR A 8 -0.25 20.81 1.50
CA THR A 8 -0.72 19.51 1.00
C THR A 8 -0.64 19.42 -0.52
N HIS A 9 -1.10 20.45 -1.23
CA HIS A 9 -1.03 20.46 -2.70
C HIS A 9 0.40 20.43 -3.22
N TYR A 10 1.31 21.22 -2.65
CA TYR A 10 2.73 21.20 -3.04
C TYR A 10 3.37 19.85 -2.74
N SER A 11 3.15 19.28 -1.56
CA SER A 11 3.68 17.97 -1.18
C SER A 11 3.19 16.86 -2.12
N THR A 12 1.88 16.84 -2.40
CA THR A 12 1.29 15.86 -3.32
C THR A 12 1.84 16.01 -4.74
N PHE A 13 1.98 17.26 -5.23
CA PHE A 13 2.53 17.51 -6.56
C PHE A 13 3.98 17.06 -6.67
N VAL A 14 4.82 17.40 -5.69
CA VAL A 14 6.23 16.97 -5.67
C VAL A 14 6.35 15.46 -5.61
N SER A 15 5.55 14.80 -4.77
CA SER A 15 5.54 13.33 -4.67
C SER A 15 5.10 12.69 -5.99
N MET A 16 4.06 13.23 -6.64
CA MET A 16 3.57 12.73 -7.93
C MET A 16 4.66 12.84 -9.01
N VAL A 17 5.33 13.97 -9.09
CA VAL A 17 6.42 14.18 -10.07
C VAL A 17 7.59 13.22 -9.80
N ALA A 18 7.99 13.05 -8.53
CA ALA A 18 9.05 12.13 -8.16
C ALA A 18 8.71 10.68 -8.52
N CYS A 19 7.49 10.23 -8.20
CA CYS A 19 7.01 8.88 -8.56
C CYS A 19 6.97 8.69 -10.09
N LEU A 20 6.51 9.69 -10.83
CA LEU A 20 6.47 9.64 -12.29
C LEU A 20 7.86 9.51 -12.91
N ILE A 21 8.83 10.28 -12.40
CA ILE A 21 10.24 10.21 -12.86
C ILE A 21 10.80 8.80 -12.61
N VAL A 22 10.60 8.24 -11.41
CA VAL A 22 11.09 6.89 -11.07
C VAL A 22 10.42 5.83 -11.93
N ALA A 23 9.10 5.91 -12.12
CA ALA A 23 8.34 4.98 -12.94
C ALA A 23 8.78 5.00 -14.41
N LEU A 24 8.89 6.20 -15.00
CA LEU A 24 9.34 6.35 -16.39
C LEU A 24 10.79 5.91 -16.58
N SER A 25 11.70 6.29 -15.67
CA SER A 25 13.11 5.88 -15.77
C SER A 25 13.26 4.37 -15.63
N GLY A 26 12.53 3.73 -14.72
CA GLY A 26 12.52 2.28 -14.56
C GLY A 26 11.99 1.58 -15.81
N PHE A 27 10.86 2.03 -16.33
CA PHE A 27 10.27 1.46 -17.55
C PHE A 27 11.14 1.66 -18.80
N LEU A 28 11.72 2.83 -18.99
CA LEU A 28 12.58 3.10 -20.14
C LEU A 28 13.87 2.26 -20.13
N VAL A 29 14.38 1.91 -18.94
CA VAL A 29 15.60 1.10 -18.81
C VAL A 29 15.33 -0.39 -18.92
N PHE A 30 14.27 -0.88 -18.29
CA PHE A 30 14.00 -2.32 -18.15
C PHE A 30 12.84 -2.84 -19.02
N GLY A 31 11.95 -1.96 -19.51
CA GLY A 31 10.78 -2.30 -20.31
C GLY A 31 9.92 -3.36 -19.63
N ASP A 32 9.56 -4.39 -20.38
CA ASP A 32 8.70 -5.51 -19.91
C ASP A 32 9.35 -6.40 -18.83
N ARG A 33 10.65 -6.23 -18.58
CA ARG A 33 11.37 -6.97 -17.54
C ARG A 33 11.41 -6.24 -16.19
N THR A 34 10.67 -5.16 -16.04
CA THR A 34 10.61 -4.42 -14.78
C THR A 34 9.96 -5.27 -13.70
N LYS A 35 10.71 -5.58 -12.63
CA LYS A 35 10.20 -6.30 -11.46
C LYS A 35 9.41 -5.36 -10.55
N GLY A 36 8.53 -5.91 -9.71
CA GLY A 36 7.75 -5.15 -8.73
C GLY A 36 8.59 -4.27 -7.78
N ASN A 37 9.84 -4.66 -7.54
CA ASN A 37 10.84 -3.78 -6.94
C ASN A 37 11.96 -3.52 -7.97
N VAL A 38 12.06 -2.30 -8.45
CA VAL A 38 13.05 -1.88 -9.46
C VAL A 38 14.48 -2.16 -9.02
N LEU A 39 14.79 -2.10 -7.73
CA LEU A 39 16.12 -2.41 -7.19
C LEU A 39 16.53 -3.88 -7.43
N ASN A 40 15.57 -4.78 -7.60
CA ASN A 40 15.82 -6.20 -7.90
C ASN A 40 16.19 -6.45 -9.36
N ASN A 41 16.04 -5.47 -10.24
CA ASN A 41 16.48 -5.55 -11.63
C ASN A 41 17.98 -5.33 -11.77
N PHE A 42 18.63 -4.71 -10.79
CA PHE A 42 20.07 -4.50 -10.81
C PHE A 42 20.82 -5.70 -10.24
N PRO A 43 22.00 -6.06 -10.80
CA PRO A 43 22.82 -7.14 -10.26
C PRO A 43 23.20 -6.87 -8.80
N ALA A 44 23.34 -7.96 -8.03
CA ALA A 44 23.67 -7.87 -6.61
C ALA A 44 25.07 -7.27 -6.36
N GLN A 45 25.97 -7.42 -7.31
CA GLN A 45 27.36 -6.93 -7.24
C GLN A 45 27.63 -6.02 -8.43
N GLY A 46 28.24 -4.88 -8.20
CA GLY A 46 28.81 -4.06 -9.29
C GLY A 46 28.63 -2.54 -9.19
N HIS A 47 27.56 -2.04 -8.58
CA HIS A 47 27.32 -0.58 -8.52
C HIS A 47 27.12 -0.11 -7.08
N LEU A 48 28.09 0.66 -6.58
CA LEU A 48 28.06 1.25 -5.22
C LEU A 48 26.76 2.01 -4.97
N ILE A 49 26.28 2.76 -5.97
CA ILE A 49 25.05 3.56 -5.87
C ILE A 49 23.83 2.66 -5.58
N VAL A 50 23.72 1.50 -6.23
CA VAL A 50 22.61 0.55 -6.01
C VAL A 50 22.68 -0.07 -4.61
N GLN A 51 23.88 -0.35 -4.12
CA GLN A 51 24.07 -0.87 -2.75
C GLN A 51 23.67 0.17 -1.71
N ILE A 52 24.06 1.44 -1.90
CA ILE A 52 23.63 2.55 -1.03
C ILE A 52 22.11 2.71 -1.06
N ALA A 53 21.49 2.66 -2.26
CA ALA A 53 20.04 2.75 -2.38
C ALA A 53 19.32 1.62 -1.65
N ARG A 54 19.83 0.37 -1.74
CA ARG A 54 19.29 -0.77 -0.99
C ARG A 54 19.43 -0.59 0.52
N LEU A 55 20.57 -0.08 0.98
CA LEU A 55 20.79 0.20 2.39
C LEU A 55 19.84 1.28 2.91
N CYS A 56 19.70 2.38 2.17
CA CYS A 56 18.77 3.47 2.51
C CYS A 56 17.32 2.97 2.55
N PHE A 57 16.93 2.12 1.59
CA PHE A 57 15.60 1.51 1.57
C PHE A 57 15.38 0.60 2.79
N GLY A 58 16.35 -0.25 3.13
CA GLY A 58 16.29 -1.10 4.32
C GLY A 58 16.18 -0.30 5.62
N LEU A 59 16.97 0.77 5.76
CA LEU A 59 16.89 1.66 6.92
C LEU A 59 15.53 2.37 7.01
N ASN A 60 14.97 2.79 5.89
CA ASN A 60 13.63 3.38 5.84
C ASN A 60 12.58 2.36 6.32
N MET A 61 12.63 1.12 5.84
CA MET A 61 11.70 0.06 6.28
C MET A 61 11.85 -0.24 7.78
N LEU A 62 13.06 -0.24 8.29
CA LEU A 62 13.34 -0.49 9.71
C LEU A 62 12.74 0.60 10.61
N THR A 63 12.65 1.83 10.15
CA THR A 63 12.04 2.94 10.90
C THR A 63 10.53 3.01 10.73
N THR A 64 9.99 2.68 9.54
CA THR A 64 8.56 2.77 9.26
C THR A 64 7.76 1.62 9.86
N LEU A 65 8.31 0.40 9.89
CA LEU A 65 7.63 -0.78 10.41
C LEU A 65 7.14 -0.63 11.87
N PRO A 66 7.93 -0.13 12.83
CA PRO A 66 7.44 0.11 14.18
C PRO A 66 6.31 1.14 14.24
N LEU A 67 6.37 2.18 13.39
CA LEU A 67 5.34 3.21 13.33
C LEU A 67 4.01 2.66 12.81
N GLU A 68 4.04 1.85 11.76
CA GLU A 68 2.85 1.19 11.22
C GLU A 68 2.25 0.18 12.19
N CYS A 69 3.09 -0.61 12.86
CA CYS A 69 2.65 -1.53 13.93
C CYS A 69 2.00 -0.76 15.09
N PHE A 70 2.53 0.40 15.44
CA PHE A 70 1.95 1.25 16.48
C PHE A 70 0.55 1.72 16.10
N VAL A 71 0.37 2.27 14.91
CA VAL A 71 -0.93 2.75 14.41
C VAL A 71 -1.93 1.60 14.32
N CYS A 72 -1.52 0.47 13.75
CA CYS A 72 -2.40 -0.71 13.61
C CYS A 72 -2.88 -1.20 14.99
N ARG A 73 -1.97 -1.30 15.95
CA ARG A 73 -2.30 -1.69 17.33
C ARG A 73 -3.26 -0.70 17.99
N GLU A 74 -3.02 0.61 17.80
CA GLU A 74 -3.89 1.65 18.36
C GLU A 74 -5.31 1.54 17.82
N VAL A 75 -5.45 1.35 16.51
CA VAL A 75 -6.75 1.14 15.87
C VAL A 75 -7.43 -0.13 16.39
N MET A 76 -6.71 -1.25 16.51
CA MET A 76 -7.25 -2.49 17.07
C MET A 76 -7.68 -2.32 18.51
N ASN A 77 -6.87 -1.64 19.33
CA ASN A 77 -7.21 -1.41 20.73
C ASN A 77 -8.47 -0.56 20.86
N ASN A 78 -8.60 0.52 20.11
CA ASN A 78 -9.77 1.39 20.13
C ASN A 78 -11.03 0.71 19.58
N TYR A 79 -10.87 -0.24 18.64
CA TYR A 79 -12.00 -0.98 18.08
C TYR A 79 -12.53 -2.06 19.02
N TYR A 80 -11.64 -2.86 19.62
CA TYR A 80 -12.04 -4.00 20.47
C TYR A 80 -12.28 -3.63 21.93
N PHE A 81 -11.62 -2.57 22.41
CA PHE A 81 -11.62 -2.16 23.81
C PHE A 81 -11.77 -0.65 23.95
N PRO A 82 -12.90 -0.07 23.47
CA PRO A 82 -13.17 1.34 23.62
C PRO A 82 -13.26 1.67 25.12
N ASP A 83 -12.63 2.76 25.54
CA ASP A 83 -12.66 3.31 26.90
C ASP A 83 -12.03 2.45 27.99
N GLU A 84 -11.32 1.36 27.67
CA GLU A 84 -10.60 0.58 28.67
C GLU A 84 -9.20 1.16 28.97
N PRO A 85 -8.75 1.12 30.25
CA PRO A 85 -7.41 1.58 30.61
C PRO A 85 -6.31 0.73 29.95
N TYR A 86 -5.15 1.33 29.79
CA TYR A 86 -3.96 0.66 29.24
C TYR A 86 -3.60 -0.58 30.05
N GLN A 87 -3.49 -1.73 29.38
CA GLN A 87 -3.03 -2.99 29.96
C GLN A 87 -1.77 -3.49 29.22
N PRO A 88 -0.64 -3.67 29.93
CA PRO A 88 0.62 -4.06 29.31
C PRO A 88 0.57 -5.43 28.63
N ASN A 89 -0.18 -6.39 29.19
CA ASN A 89 -0.35 -7.73 28.60
C ASN A 89 -1.06 -7.67 27.23
N ARG A 90 -2.12 -6.87 27.12
CA ARG A 90 -2.87 -6.67 25.87
C ARG A 90 -1.99 -6.00 24.82
N HIS A 91 -1.22 -4.99 25.23
CA HIS A 91 -0.24 -4.34 24.38
C HIS A 91 0.79 -5.32 23.80
N LEU A 92 1.32 -6.21 24.63
CA LEU A 92 2.29 -7.22 24.21
C LEU A 92 1.65 -8.23 23.24
N ILE A 93 0.45 -8.74 23.55
CA ILE A 93 -0.26 -9.73 22.71
C ILE A 93 -0.54 -9.14 21.32
N PHE A 94 -1.07 -7.93 21.21
CA PHE A 94 -1.33 -7.32 19.90
C PHE A 94 -0.05 -7.05 19.13
N SER A 95 0.99 -6.54 19.77
CA SER A 95 2.26 -6.27 19.11
C SER A 95 2.93 -7.55 18.59
N THR A 96 2.99 -8.60 19.41
CA THR A 96 3.58 -9.89 19.00
C THR A 96 2.76 -10.57 17.92
N SER A 97 1.43 -10.55 18.00
CA SER A 97 0.54 -11.09 16.98
C SER A 97 0.73 -10.40 15.63
N LEU A 98 0.81 -9.07 15.60
CA LEU A 98 1.04 -8.30 14.38
C LEU A 98 2.40 -8.61 13.75
N VAL A 99 3.46 -8.64 14.54
CA VAL A 99 4.81 -8.94 14.04
C VAL A 99 4.91 -10.38 13.54
N VAL A 100 4.38 -11.36 14.28
CA VAL A 100 4.40 -12.76 13.87
C VAL A 100 3.57 -12.97 12.60
N SER A 101 2.38 -12.36 12.48
CA SER A 101 1.56 -12.46 11.27
C SER A 101 2.24 -11.82 10.06
N ALA A 102 2.85 -10.65 10.22
CA ALA A 102 3.62 -10.00 9.16
C ALA A 102 4.83 -10.85 8.72
N MET A 103 5.55 -11.45 9.68
CA MET A 103 6.67 -12.34 9.42
C MET A 103 6.23 -13.61 8.67
N THR A 104 5.13 -14.24 9.08
CA THR A 104 4.61 -15.43 8.39
C THR A 104 4.19 -15.13 6.96
N ILE A 105 3.48 -14.03 6.72
CA ILE A 105 3.11 -13.58 5.37
C ILE A 105 4.35 -13.31 4.53
N SER A 106 5.35 -12.63 5.09
CA SER A 106 6.60 -12.31 4.39
C SER A 106 7.39 -13.56 3.99
N LEU A 107 7.38 -14.61 4.83
CA LEU A 107 8.06 -15.88 4.52
C LEU A 107 7.31 -16.74 3.50
N THR A 108 5.99 -16.59 3.39
CA THR A 108 5.18 -17.35 2.42
C THR A 108 5.11 -16.70 1.04
N THR A 109 5.44 -15.41 0.93
CA THR A 109 5.25 -14.64 -0.30
C THR A 109 6.58 -14.06 -0.76
N CYS A 110 7.16 -14.62 -1.82
CA CYS A 110 8.41 -14.14 -2.40
C CYS A 110 8.23 -13.02 -3.42
N ASP A 111 7.03 -12.87 -3.99
CA ASP A 111 6.73 -11.82 -4.96
C ASP A 111 6.10 -10.59 -4.30
N LEU A 112 6.94 -9.60 -4.04
CA LEU A 112 6.52 -8.31 -3.50
C LEU A 112 5.56 -7.57 -4.44
N GLY A 113 5.69 -7.76 -5.76
CA GLY A 113 4.81 -7.14 -6.75
C GLY A 113 3.37 -7.64 -6.63
N ALA A 114 3.18 -8.95 -6.49
CA ALA A 114 1.86 -9.56 -6.30
C ALA A 114 1.19 -9.10 -5.00
N VAL A 115 1.96 -8.94 -3.92
CA VAL A 115 1.45 -8.40 -2.65
C VAL A 115 0.98 -6.97 -2.79
N PHE A 116 1.76 -6.10 -3.44
CA PHE A 116 1.37 -4.71 -3.67
C PHE A 116 0.17 -4.60 -4.63
N GLU A 117 0.08 -5.46 -5.65
CA GLU A 117 -1.07 -5.53 -6.55
C GLU A 117 -2.35 -5.89 -5.76
N LEU A 118 -2.26 -6.88 -4.88
CA LEU A 118 -3.39 -7.31 -4.05
C LEU A 118 -3.83 -6.23 -3.04
N ILE A 119 -2.89 -5.61 -2.33
CA ILE A 119 -3.17 -4.52 -1.38
C ILE A 119 -3.73 -3.29 -2.11
N GLY A 120 -3.16 -2.95 -3.26
CA GLY A 120 -3.65 -1.85 -4.09
C GLY A 120 -5.06 -2.09 -4.60
N ALA A 121 -5.33 -3.29 -5.09
CA ALA A 121 -6.65 -3.67 -5.58
C ALA A 121 -7.72 -3.66 -4.48
N THR A 122 -7.39 -4.07 -3.27
CA THR A 122 -8.34 -4.16 -2.14
C THR A 122 -8.35 -2.90 -1.30
N SER A 123 -7.38 -2.72 -0.44
CA SER A 123 -7.37 -1.66 0.59
C SER A 123 -7.28 -0.26 0.01
N ALA A 124 -6.36 -0.03 -0.93
CA ALA A 124 -6.18 1.32 -1.48
C ALA A 124 -7.38 1.73 -2.33
N CYS A 125 -7.96 0.80 -3.10
CA CYS A 125 -9.14 1.08 -3.90
C CYS A 125 -10.37 1.41 -3.03
N VAL A 126 -10.59 0.66 -1.94
CA VAL A 126 -11.69 0.93 -1.00
C VAL A 126 -11.50 2.28 -0.32
N LEU A 127 -10.29 2.57 0.18
CA LEU A 127 -10.00 3.82 0.90
C LEU A 127 -10.04 5.06 0.00
N ALA A 128 -9.60 4.95 -1.26
CA ALA A 128 -9.53 6.11 -2.14
C ALA A 128 -10.83 6.37 -2.92
N TYR A 129 -11.48 5.32 -3.44
CA TYR A 129 -12.58 5.47 -4.38
C TYR A 129 -13.95 5.10 -3.82
N ILE A 130 -14.03 4.30 -2.75
CA ILE A 130 -15.31 3.84 -2.22
C ILE A 130 -15.67 4.61 -0.94
N LEU A 131 -14.78 4.66 0.03
CA LEU A 131 -15.08 5.22 1.36
C LEU A 131 -15.39 6.72 1.33
N PRO A 132 -14.59 7.60 0.71
CA PRO A 132 -14.86 9.04 0.71
C PRO A 132 -16.17 9.42 0.03
N PRO A 133 -16.50 8.87 -1.17
CA PRO A 133 -17.79 9.14 -1.79
C PRO A 133 -18.98 8.59 -1.00
N LEU A 134 -18.85 7.43 -0.35
CA LEU A 134 -19.89 6.89 0.54
C LEU A 134 -20.16 7.81 1.72
N CYS A 135 -19.11 8.29 2.38
CA CYS A 135 -19.24 9.27 3.46
C CYS A 135 -19.92 10.56 2.97
N TYR A 136 -19.52 11.02 1.78
CA TYR A 136 -20.14 12.21 1.18
C TYR A 136 -21.64 12.01 0.92
N ILE A 137 -22.02 10.87 0.34
CA ILE A 137 -23.44 10.56 0.05
C ILE A 137 -24.26 10.47 1.33
N LYS A 138 -23.69 9.90 2.39
CA LYS A 138 -24.39 9.73 3.67
C LYS A 138 -24.54 11.04 4.46
N LEU A 139 -23.56 11.94 4.36
CA LEU A 139 -23.52 13.21 5.10
C LEU A 139 -24.16 14.38 4.33
N SER A 140 -24.22 14.29 3.01
CA SER A 140 -24.74 15.37 2.16
C SER A 140 -26.21 15.15 1.84
N THR A 141 -26.98 16.24 1.82
CA THR A 141 -28.33 16.24 1.24
C THR A 141 -28.22 15.96 -0.27
N ARG A 142 -29.18 15.19 -0.81
CA ARG A 142 -29.22 14.74 -2.20
C ARG A 142 -29.19 15.93 -3.18
N ASN A 143 -28.00 16.25 -3.68
CA ASN A 143 -27.74 17.32 -4.64
C ASN A 143 -27.11 16.72 -5.91
N TRP A 144 -27.05 17.48 -7.00
CA TRP A 144 -26.41 17.05 -8.26
C TRP A 144 -24.97 16.54 -8.08
N LYS A 145 -24.25 17.02 -7.07
CA LYS A 145 -22.89 16.53 -6.72
C LYS A 145 -22.86 15.07 -6.23
N THR A 146 -23.99 14.44 -5.99
CA THR A 146 -24.11 13.02 -5.66
C THR A 146 -23.80 12.12 -6.87
N ILE A 147 -24.06 12.60 -8.09
CA ILE A 147 -23.82 11.83 -9.33
C ILE A 147 -22.32 11.48 -9.49
N PRO A 148 -21.37 12.43 -9.44
CA PRO A 148 -19.95 12.09 -9.55
C PRO A 148 -19.46 11.21 -8.39
N ALA A 149 -20.05 11.33 -7.20
CA ALA A 149 -19.73 10.44 -6.08
C ALA A 149 -20.13 8.99 -6.34
N VAL A 150 -21.33 8.77 -6.89
CA VAL A 150 -21.79 7.42 -7.31
C VAL A 150 -20.92 6.88 -8.45
N MET A 151 -20.57 7.69 -9.43
CA MET A 151 -19.67 7.27 -10.52
C MET A 151 -18.30 6.84 -10.00
N CYS A 152 -17.76 7.55 -9.01
CA CYS A 152 -16.50 7.21 -8.37
C CYS A 152 -16.56 5.85 -7.65
N ILE A 153 -17.67 5.56 -6.97
CA ILE A 153 -17.89 4.25 -6.31
C ILE A 153 -17.98 3.13 -7.37
N VAL A 154 -18.75 3.32 -8.42
CA VAL A 154 -18.90 2.33 -9.49
C VAL A 154 -17.56 2.05 -10.15
N PHE A 155 -16.78 3.09 -10.44
CA PHE A 155 -15.42 2.96 -10.96
C PHE A 155 -14.51 2.18 -9.98
N GLY A 156 -14.51 2.54 -8.69
CA GLY A 156 -13.72 1.85 -7.67
C GLY A 156 -14.09 0.37 -7.52
N VAL A 157 -15.37 0.04 -7.51
CA VAL A 157 -15.83 -1.35 -7.47
C VAL A 157 -15.43 -2.10 -8.76
N GLY A 158 -15.52 -1.47 -9.91
CA GLY A 158 -15.07 -2.05 -11.18
C GLY A 158 -13.58 -2.38 -11.17
N VAL A 159 -12.75 -1.44 -10.75
CA VAL A 159 -11.29 -1.65 -10.62
C VAL A 159 -10.99 -2.78 -9.63
N LEU A 160 -11.65 -2.79 -8.48
CA LEU A 160 -11.48 -3.83 -7.45
C LEU A 160 -11.79 -5.23 -8.02
N VAL A 161 -12.92 -5.39 -8.68
CA VAL A 161 -13.35 -6.69 -9.24
C VAL A 161 -12.39 -7.15 -10.35
N ILE A 162 -12.03 -6.27 -11.27
CA ILE A 162 -11.11 -6.59 -12.38
C ILE A 162 -9.73 -6.98 -11.84
N SER A 163 -9.18 -6.20 -10.91
CA SER A 163 -7.86 -6.48 -10.34
C SER A 163 -7.84 -7.78 -9.55
N LEU A 164 -8.86 -8.07 -8.74
CA LEU A 164 -8.97 -9.34 -8.03
C LEU A 164 -9.07 -10.52 -9.00
N PHE A 165 -9.87 -10.38 -10.07
CA PHE A 165 -9.99 -11.41 -11.08
C PHE A 165 -8.66 -11.68 -11.79
N LEU A 166 -7.93 -10.63 -12.18
CA LEU A 166 -6.62 -10.78 -12.84
C LEU A 166 -5.58 -11.39 -11.89
N THR A 167 -5.55 -10.99 -10.63
CA THR A 167 -4.61 -11.52 -9.64
C THR A 167 -4.91 -12.99 -9.34
N THR A 168 -6.17 -13.37 -9.16
CA THR A 168 -6.56 -14.77 -8.95
C THR A 168 -6.30 -15.63 -10.20
N ALA A 169 -6.56 -15.11 -11.39
CA ALA A 169 -6.25 -15.80 -12.63
C ALA A 169 -4.75 -16.06 -12.81
N LYS A 170 -3.89 -15.09 -12.46
CA LYS A 170 -2.43 -15.28 -12.45
C LYS A 170 -2.00 -16.38 -11.46
N LEU A 171 -2.58 -16.42 -10.26
CA LEU A 171 -2.27 -17.42 -9.25
C LEU A 171 -2.70 -18.84 -9.69
N ILE A 172 -3.87 -18.97 -10.31
CA ILE A 172 -4.40 -20.28 -10.75
C ILE A 172 -3.66 -20.81 -11.98
N ASN A 173 -3.31 -19.95 -12.94
CA ASN A 173 -2.65 -20.35 -14.17
C ASN A 173 -1.16 -20.65 -14.01
N GLY A 174 -0.64 -20.72 -12.76
CA GLY A 174 0.73 -21.13 -12.48
C GLY A 174 1.80 -20.17 -13.02
N GLY A 175 1.44 -18.91 -13.20
CA GLY A 175 2.37 -17.85 -13.65
C GLY A 175 3.42 -17.46 -12.61
N GLY A 176 3.64 -18.27 -11.59
CA GLY A 176 4.78 -18.18 -10.71
C GLY A 176 5.96 -18.88 -11.35
N GLU A 177 6.87 -18.13 -12.01
CA GLU A 177 8.24 -18.62 -12.12
C GLU A 177 8.70 -19.07 -10.72
N PRO A 178 9.48 -20.16 -10.58
CA PRO A 178 10.02 -20.57 -9.29
C PRO A 178 10.92 -19.44 -8.79
N HIS A 179 10.32 -18.55 -8.01
CA HIS A 179 11.04 -17.46 -7.38
C HIS A 179 11.98 -18.07 -6.34
N GLN A 180 13.25 -18.11 -6.67
CA GLN A 180 14.31 -18.32 -5.68
C GLN A 180 14.23 -17.13 -4.71
N CYS A 181 13.67 -17.38 -3.55
CA CYS A 181 13.74 -16.47 -2.43
C CYS A 181 15.18 -16.32 -1.92
#